data_0ff0a85273f7e6cd6ca853a80e404769
#
_entry.id   0ff0a85273f7e6cd6ca853a80e404769
#
_cell.length_a   1.000
_cell.length_b   1.000
_cell.length_c   1.000
_cell.angle_alpha   90.00
_cell.angle_beta   90.00
_cell.angle_gamma   90.00
#
_symmetry.space_group_name_H-M   'P 1'
#
loop_
_entity.id
_entity.type
_entity.pdbx_description
1 polymer ?
#
loop_
_entity_poly.entity_id
_entity_poly.type
_entity_poly.pdbx_seq_one_letter_code
_entity_poly.pdbx_strand_id
1 'polypeptide(L)'
;MIHIGVIGLGAIGQRLINQFKQHDKVTITAVCDRTEALAKETADNLGDVQAYTDYKQLLSNDEVNLVYVAVPPKFHHAIVMDAIQAKKHILCEKPLANSLEEAREMADAAKEAGIVHAMNFPLNYGQAATKFAELINENYIGKLRRLQLSMHFPEWPRAWQKNDWVGGREQGGFVLEVGVHFIQQTLKLFGELHNIQTRLEFPEDPTLCETGIIATAELADGTPVLIEGISGQAGKEHIGFTAFGSEGVLTLENWGELRGGKTGDILEPISLETATNKRLIDELVKAVNGQEADLYDFEVGYQAQKVLEELRK
;
A
#
# COMPACT_ATOMS: atom_id res chain seq x y z
N MET A 1 3.80 24.49 3.65
CA MET A 1 2.46 24.27 3.04
C MET A 1 2.63 23.35 1.85
N ILE A 2 1.81 22.32 1.75
CA ILE A 2 1.78 21.44 0.57
C ILE A 2 0.67 21.91 -0.36
N HIS A 3 1.02 22.16 -1.61
CA HIS A 3 0.13 22.43 -2.72
C HIS A 3 0.10 21.18 -3.61
N ILE A 4 -0.97 20.38 -3.47
CA ILE A 4 -1.03 19.06 -4.07
C ILE A 4 -1.80 19.04 -5.39
N GLY A 5 -1.22 18.36 -6.39
CA GLY A 5 -1.89 17.94 -7.60
C GLY A 5 -2.27 16.46 -7.49
N VAL A 6 -3.52 16.10 -7.75
CA VAL A 6 -3.99 14.72 -7.70
C VAL A 6 -4.17 14.19 -9.12
N ILE A 7 -3.47 13.10 -9.46
CA ILE A 7 -3.51 12.45 -10.76
C ILE A 7 -4.18 11.08 -10.62
N GLY A 8 -5.37 10.92 -11.19
CA GLY A 8 -6.24 9.76 -11.02
C GLY A 8 -7.32 10.02 -9.95
N LEU A 9 -8.57 10.11 -10.39
CA LEU A 9 -9.72 10.50 -9.56
C LEU A 9 -10.71 9.33 -9.35
N GLY A 10 -10.23 8.10 -9.50
CA GLY A 10 -10.96 6.89 -9.13
C GLY A 10 -11.20 6.78 -7.62
N ALA A 11 -11.77 5.64 -7.18
CA ALA A 11 -12.16 5.43 -5.77
C ALA A 11 -11.03 5.73 -4.76
N ILE A 12 -9.78 5.34 -5.08
CA ILE A 12 -8.62 5.57 -4.20
C ILE A 12 -8.21 7.05 -4.21
N GLY A 13 -8.17 7.70 -5.38
CA GLY A 13 -7.90 9.13 -5.48
C GLY A 13 -8.90 9.96 -4.68
N GLN A 14 -10.18 9.70 -4.82
CA GLN A 14 -11.26 10.37 -4.08
C GLN A 14 -11.15 10.14 -2.56
N ARG A 15 -10.75 8.93 -2.14
CA ARG A 15 -10.55 8.63 -0.71
C ARG A 15 -9.46 9.50 -0.10
N LEU A 16 -8.34 9.69 -0.80
CA LEU A 16 -7.23 10.49 -0.26
C LEU A 16 -7.49 11.99 -0.39
N ILE A 17 -8.21 12.45 -1.41
CA ILE A 17 -8.71 13.83 -1.53
C ILE A 17 -9.48 14.23 -0.26
N ASN A 18 -10.37 13.35 0.24
CA ASN A 18 -11.13 13.63 1.47
C ASN A 18 -10.24 13.75 2.72
N GLN A 19 -9.12 13.05 2.76
CA GLN A 19 -8.14 13.19 3.85
C GLN A 19 -7.30 14.48 3.70
N PHE A 20 -6.87 14.83 2.49
CA PHE A 20 -6.15 16.08 2.23
C PHE A 20 -6.97 17.32 2.61
N LYS A 21 -8.27 17.33 2.30
CA LYS A 21 -9.20 18.44 2.68
C LYS A 21 -9.28 18.69 4.18
N GLN A 22 -9.01 17.68 4.99
CA GLN A 22 -9.10 17.78 6.46
C GLN A 22 -7.82 18.29 7.10
N HIS A 23 -6.76 18.53 6.32
CA HIS A 23 -5.45 18.89 6.85
C HIS A 23 -5.12 20.37 6.56
N ASP A 24 -4.93 21.16 7.61
CA ASP A 24 -4.73 22.61 7.58
C ASP A 24 -3.45 23.09 6.84
N LYS A 25 -2.47 22.19 6.64
CA LYS A 25 -1.20 22.47 5.93
C LYS A 25 -1.15 21.92 4.52
N VAL A 26 -2.29 21.45 4.00
CA VAL A 26 -2.40 20.87 2.65
C VAL A 26 -3.49 21.60 1.88
N THR A 27 -3.19 22.04 0.67
CA THR A 27 -4.14 22.65 -0.26
C THR A 27 -4.17 21.82 -1.54
N ILE A 28 -5.35 21.35 -1.95
CA ILE A 28 -5.50 20.73 -3.26
C ILE A 28 -5.57 21.86 -4.28
N THR A 29 -4.58 21.95 -5.15
CA THR A 29 -4.43 23.03 -6.14
C THR A 29 -4.89 22.60 -7.52
N ALA A 30 -4.71 21.31 -7.84
CA ALA A 30 -5.03 20.78 -9.15
C ALA A 30 -5.50 19.32 -9.07
N VAL A 31 -6.38 18.93 -10.00
CA VAL A 31 -6.81 17.55 -10.20
C VAL A 31 -6.71 17.16 -11.66
N CYS A 32 -6.40 15.90 -11.94
CA CYS A 32 -6.27 15.39 -13.30
C CYS A 32 -6.88 14.00 -13.44
N ASP A 33 -7.72 13.81 -14.44
CA ASP A 33 -8.19 12.51 -14.89
C ASP A 33 -8.41 12.53 -16.40
N ARG A 34 -8.16 11.42 -17.09
CA ARG A 34 -8.43 11.31 -18.53
C ARG A 34 -9.91 11.52 -18.89
N THR A 35 -10.78 11.27 -17.94
CA THR A 35 -12.22 11.52 -18.05
C THR A 35 -12.51 12.96 -17.70
N GLU A 36 -12.69 13.81 -18.70
CA GLU A 36 -12.90 15.26 -18.52
C GLU A 36 -14.05 15.57 -17.55
N ALA A 37 -15.18 14.86 -17.69
CA ALA A 37 -16.32 15.04 -16.81
C ALA A 37 -15.96 14.79 -15.33
N LEU A 38 -15.18 13.75 -15.05
CA LEU A 38 -14.74 13.41 -13.68
C LEU A 38 -13.77 14.45 -13.12
N ALA A 39 -12.82 14.92 -13.96
CA ALA A 39 -11.87 15.96 -13.56
C ALA A 39 -12.61 17.26 -13.21
N LYS A 40 -13.54 17.69 -14.04
CA LYS A 40 -14.34 18.89 -13.85
C LYS A 40 -15.26 18.77 -12.62
N GLU A 41 -16.02 17.69 -12.50
CA GLU A 41 -16.90 17.46 -11.35
C GLU A 41 -16.11 17.47 -10.03
N THR A 42 -14.95 16.83 -10.01
CA THR A 42 -14.10 16.80 -8.82
C THR A 42 -13.60 18.20 -8.47
N ALA A 43 -13.15 18.97 -9.46
CA ALA A 43 -12.67 20.35 -9.25
C ALA A 43 -13.79 21.26 -8.73
N ASP A 44 -14.99 21.20 -9.35
CA ASP A 44 -16.18 21.97 -8.95
C ASP A 44 -16.58 21.68 -7.48
N ASN A 45 -16.49 20.40 -7.06
CA ASN A 45 -16.76 19.98 -5.69
C ASN A 45 -15.68 20.42 -4.67
N LEU A 46 -14.50 20.77 -5.14
CA LEU A 46 -13.37 21.23 -4.32
C LEU A 46 -13.29 22.76 -4.22
N GLY A 47 -13.94 23.50 -5.10
CA GLY A 47 -13.92 24.95 -5.18
C GLY A 47 -12.91 25.45 -6.20
N ASP A 48 -12.03 26.41 -5.84
CA ASP A 48 -11.04 27.00 -6.74
C ASP A 48 -9.87 26.05 -7.06
N VAL A 49 -10.16 24.89 -7.67
CA VAL A 49 -9.20 23.86 -8.04
C VAL A 49 -9.13 23.73 -9.57
N GLN A 50 -7.92 23.67 -10.12
CA GLN A 50 -7.73 23.54 -11.56
C GLN A 50 -7.93 22.10 -12.00
N ALA A 51 -8.75 21.89 -13.06
CA ALA A 51 -9.00 20.59 -13.67
C ALA A 51 -8.19 20.39 -14.94
N TYR A 52 -7.53 19.24 -15.06
CA TYR A 52 -6.74 18.85 -16.23
C TYR A 52 -7.17 17.48 -16.75
N THR A 53 -7.00 17.26 -18.04
CA THR A 53 -7.14 15.93 -18.67
C THR A 53 -5.79 15.33 -19.07
N ASP A 54 -4.74 16.13 -19.08
CA ASP A 54 -3.35 15.74 -19.31
C ASP A 54 -2.53 16.07 -18.08
N TYR A 55 -1.95 15.04 -17.45
CA TYR A 55 -1.12 15.19 -16.26
C TYR A 55 0.14 16.05 -16.49
N LYS A 56 0.64 16.14 -17.74
CA LYS A 56 1.78 17.01 -18.06
C LYS A 56 1.46 18.48 -17.87
N GLN A 57 0.23 18.88 -18.15
CA GLN A 57 -0.24 20.22 -17.87
C GLN A 57 -0.31 20.49 -16.35
N LEU A 58 -0.78 19.51 -15.57
CA LEU A 58 -0.77 19.60 -14.12
C LEU A 58 0.68 19.71 -13.58
N LEU A 59 1.62 18.91 -14.09
CA LEU A 59 3.02 18.96 -13.70
C LEU A 59 3.67 20.33 -14.02
N SER A 60 3.22 21.00 -15.07
CA SER A 60 3.69 22.34 -15.48
C SER A 60 3.10 23.47 -14.63
N ASN A 61 2.18 23.17 -13.71
CA ASN A 61 1.64 24.17 -12.79
C ASN A 61 2.65 24.47 -11.68
N ASP A 62 3.17 25.70 -11.63
CA ASP A 62 4.19 26.14 -10.68
C ASP A 62 3.68 26.19 -9.22
N GLU A 63 2.37 26.32 -9.01
CA GLU A 63 1.77 26.29 -7.67
C GLU A 63 1.80 24.89 -7.06
N VAL A 64 1.79 23.82 -7.86
CA VAL A 64 1.85 22.44 -7.39
C VAL A 64 3.27 22.08 -6.99
N ASN A 65 3.50 21.70 -5.73
CA ASN A 65 4.81 21.26 -5.25
C ASN A 65 4.87 19.75 -4.92
N LEU A 66 3.72 19.11 -4.75
CA LEU A 66 3.61 17.65 -4.54
C LEU A 66 2.54 17.08 -5.46
N VAL A 67 2.79 15.91 -6.05
CA VAL A 67 1.79 15.18 -6.82
C VAL A 67 1.45 13.87 -6.12
N TYR A 68 0.16 13.54 -6.11
CA TYR A 68 -0.33 12.23 -5.71
C TYR A 68 -0.74 11.44 -6.95
N VAL A 69 -0.08 10.30 -7.17
CA VAL A 69 -0.27 9.43 -8.33
C VAL A 69 -1.16 8.26 -7.92
N ALA A 70 -2.42 8.27 -8.35
CA ALA A 70 -3.48 7.32 -7.99
C ALA A 70 -4.15 6.69 -9.23
N VAL A 71 -3.35 6.34 -10.19
CA VAL A 71 -3.75 5.67 -11.45
C VAL A 71 -3.47 4.16 -11.36
N PRO A 72 -3.93 3.34 -12.34
CA PRO A 72 -3.52 1.92 -12.40
C PRO A 72 -2.00 1.76 -12.53
N PRO A 73 -1.39 0.68 -11.98
CA PRO A 73 0.06 0.49 -11.84
C PRO A 73 0.86 0.69 -13.13
N LYS A 74 0.34 0.26 -14.28
CA LYS A 74 1.01 0.39 -15.60
C LYS A 74 1.29 1.83 -16.02
N PHE A 75 0.66 2.82 -15.38
CA PHE A 75 0.86 4.23 -15.70
C PHE A 75 1.76 4.93 -14.67
N HIS A 76 2.13 4.26 -13.57
CA HIS A 76 2.95 4.86 -12.51
C HIS A 76 4.29 5.34 -13.03
N HIS A 77 5.03 4.46 -13.73
CA HIS A 77 6.38 4.74 -14.21
C HIS A 77 6.43 6.04 -15.04
N ALA A 78 5.65 6.15 -16.10
CA ALA A 78 5.69 7.32 -16.98
C ALA A 78 5.35 8.62 -16.23
N ILE A 79 4.32 8.60 -15.37
CA ILE A 79 3.89 9.79 -14.63
C ILE A 79 4.91 10.17 -13.56
N VAL A 80 5.45 9.19 -12.84
CA VAL A 80 6.45 9.43 -11.78
C VAL A 80 7.75 9.97 -12.38
N MET A 81 8.23 9.40 -13.49
CA MET A 81 9.44 9.89 -14.16
C MET A 81 9.29 11.34 -14.64
N ASP A 82 8.14 11.68 -15.26
CA ASP A 82 7.85 13.05 -15.66
C ASP A 82 7.71 14.00 -14.43
N ALA A 83 7.15 13.52 -13.31
CA ALA A 83 7.06 14.29 -12.07
C ALA A 83 8.44 14.54 -11.43
N ILE A 84 9.35 13.55 -11.48
CA ILE A 84 10.76 13.70 -11.05
C ILE A 84 11.46 14.77 -11.90
N GLN A 85 11.29 14.71 -13.23
CA GLN A 85 11.84 15.75 -14.13
C GLN A 85 11.30 17.14 -13.82
N ALA A 86 10.02 17.25 -13.48
CA ALA A 86 9.38 18.50 -13.04
C ALA A 86 9.75 18.91 -11.61
N LYS A 87 10.62 18.16 -10.92
CA LYS A 87 11.07 18.39 -9.54
C LYS A 87 9.91 18.49 -8.53
N LYS A 88 8.82 17.78 -8.77
CA LYS A 88 7.72 17.70 -7.82
C LYS A 88 8.01 16.64 -6.77
N HIS A 89 7.61 16.88 -5.51
CA HIS A 89 7.52 15.81 -4.51
C HIS A 89 6.42 14.83 -4.92
N ILE A 90 6.53 13.56 -4.51
CA ILE A 90 5.64 12.51 -5.02
C ILE A 90 5.11 11.64 -3.88
N LEU A 91 3.80 11.45 -3.86
CA LEU A 91 3.14 10.33 -3.19
C LEU A 91 2.59 9.40 -4.26
N CYS A 92 2.97 8.12 -4.26
CA CYS A 92 2.54 7.15 -5.26
C CYS A 92 1.73 6.03 -4.62
N GLU A 93 0.71 5.54 -5.34
CA GLU A 93 -0.03 4.33 -4.96
C GLU A 93 0.83 3.06 -5.12
N LYS A 94 0.42 2.05 -4.42
CA LYS A 94 0.99 0.69 -4.51
C LYS A 94 0.31 -0.12 -5.63
N PRO A 95 1.00 -1.12 -6.22
CA PRO A 95 2.46 -1.33 -6.15
C PRO A 95 3.20 -0.18 -6.82
N LEU A 96 4.51 -0.06 -6.58
CA LEU A 96 5.29 1.07 -7.12
C LEU A 96 5.24 1.15 -8.64
N ALA A 97 5.36 0.01 -9.31
CA ALA A 97 5.37 -0.06 -10.77
C ALA A 97 4.71 -1.35 -11.29
N ASN A 98 4.70 -1.53 -12.60
CA ASN A 98 4.20 -2.72 -13.26
C ASN A 98 5.28 -3.80 -13.44
N SER A 99 6.55 -3.46 -13.22
CA SER A 99 7.69 -4.39 -13.25
C SER A 99 8.77 -3.99 -12.25
N LEU A 100 9.63 -4.94 -11.91
CA LEU A 100 10.77 -4.70 -11.03
C LEU A 100 11.79 -3.71 -11.63
N GLU A 101 11.97 -3.75 -12.95
CA GLU A 101 12.86 -2.84 -13.68
C GLU A 101 12.36 -1.39 -13.57
N GLU A 102 11.07 -1.15 -13.88
CA GLU A 102 10.45 0.17 -13.71
C GLU A 102 10.53 0.67 -12.26
N ALA A 103 10.26 -0.20 -11.29
CA ALA A 103 10.34 0.14 -9.87
C ALA A 103 11.75 0.56 -9.45
N ARG A 104 12.81 -0.13 -9.96
CA ARG A 104 14.19 0.23 -9.69
C ARG A 104 14.55 1.58 -10.29
N GLU A 105 14.18 1.80 -11.57
CA GLU A 105 14.42 3.07 -12.26
C GLU A 105 13.77 4.25 -11.52
N MET A 106 12.51 4.10 -11.10
CA MET A 106 11.80 5.13 -10.33
C MET A 106 12.47 5.44 -8.99
N ALA A 107 12.90 4.41 -8.25
CA ALA A 107 13.54 4.56 -6.96
C ALA A 107 14.91 5.27 -7.08
N ASP A 108 15.72 4.87 -8.06
CA ASP A 108 17.03 5.48 -8.31
C ASP A 108 16.89 6.93 -8.77
N ALA A 109 16.00 7.21 -9.71
CA ALA A 109 15.78 8.56 -10.24
C ALA A 109 15.24 9.52 -9.15
N ALA A 110 14.30 9.07 -8.32
CA ALA A 110 13.76 9.91 -7.25
C ALA A 110 14.81 10.22 -6.17
N LYS A 111 15.65 9.25 -5.83
CA LYS A 111 16.78 9.42 -4.92
C LYS A 111 17.82 10.41 -5.48
N GLU A 112 18.18 10.28 -6.76
CA GLU A 112 19.13 11.18 -7.42
C GLU A 112 18.60 12.62 -7.51
N ALA A 113 17.31 12.78 -7.77
CA ALA A 113 16.65 14.08 -7.83
C ALA A 113 16.56 14.79 -6.48
N GLY A 114 16.72 14.07 -5.36
CA GLY A 114 16.66 14.62 -3.99
C GLY A 114 15.28 15.16 -3.61
N ILE A 115 14.22 14.68 -4.25
CA ILE A 115 12.84 15.05 -3.93
C ILE A 115 12.29 14.17 -2.79
N VAL A 116 11.26 14.65 -2.09
CA VAL A 116 10.48 13.79 -1.20
C VAL A 116 9.63 12.85 -2.06
N HIS A 117 9.77 11.56 -1.85
CA HIS A 117 9.00 10.53 -2.51
C HIS A 117 8.52 9.49 -1.51
N ALA A 118 7.26 9.09 -1.61
CA ALA A 118 6.64 8.15 -0.68
C ALA A 118 5.61 7.26 -1.38
N MET A 119 5.43 6.07 -0.81
CA MET A 119 4.38 5.12 -1.16
C MET A 119 3.17 5.28 -0.25
N ASN A 120 1.97 5.14 -0.80
CA ASN A 120 0.77 5.04 0.01
C ASN A 120 0.60 3.61 0.55
N PHE A 121 1.21 3.34 1.72
CA PHE A 121 0.99 2.13 2.50
C PHE A 121 0.14 2.42 3.75
N PRO A 122 -1.19 2.61 3.60
CA PRO A 122 -2.05 3.09 4.68
C PRO A 122 -2.10 2.17 5.89
N LEU A 123 -1.83 0.87 5.73
CA LEU A 123 -1.78 -0.08 6.84
C LEU A 123 -0.81 0.36 7.94
N ASN A 124 0.34 0.93 7.56
CA ASN A 124 1.36 1.39 8.51
C ASN A 124 0.93 2.55 9.42
N TYR A 125 -0.12 3.26 9.04
CA TYR A 125 -0.67 4.39 9.80
C TYR A 125 -1.98 4.01 10.52
N GLY A 126 -2.40 2.73 10.41
CA GLY A 126 -3.52 2.19 11.17
C GLY A 126 -3.12 1.88 12.62
N GLN A 127 -3.97 2.25 13.58
CA GLN A 127 -3.70 2.04 15.01
C GLN A 127 -3.42 0.58 15.36
N ALA A 128 -4.16 -0.37 14.76
CA ALA A 128 -3.97 -1.80 15.02
C ALA A 128 -2.60 -2.30 14.53
N ALA A 129 -2.18 -1.90 13.32
CA ALA A 129 -0.89 -2.26 12.77
C ALA A 129 0.27 -1.57 13.52
N THR A 130 0.08 -0.34 13.97
CA THR A 130 1.06 0.36 14.82
C THR A 130 1.21 -0.36 16.16
N LYS A 131 0.09 -0.72 16.81
CA LYS A 131 0.13 -1.44 18.09
C LYS A 131 0.71 -2.85 17.93
N PHE A 132 0.41 -3.53 16.82
CA PHE A 132 1.05 -4.80 16.47
C PHE A 132 2.58 -4.66 16.44
N ALA A 133 3.09 -3.63 15.71
CA ALA A 133 4.52 -3.37 15.62
C ALA A 133 5.16 -3.02 16.98
N GLU A 134 4.49 -2.20 17.80
CA GLU A 134 4.92 -1.88 19.16
C GLU A 134 5.10 -3.15 19.99
N LEU A 135 4.09 -4.03 20.03
CA LEU A 135 4.11 -5.26 20.81
C LEU A 135 5.16 -6.28 20.30
N ILE A 136 5.41 -6.35 18.98
CA ILE A 136 6.51 -7.13 18.43
C ILE A 136 7.87 -6.61 18.95
N ASN A 137 8.07 -5.29 18.90
CA ASN A 137 9.30 -4.65 19.38
C ASN A 137 9.49 -4.78 20.90
N GLU A 138 8.39 -4.83 21.67
CA GLU A 138 8.37 -5.08 23.11
C GLU A 138 8.55 -6.56 23.46
N ASN A 139 8.79 -7.42 22.46
CA ASN A 139 8.97 -8.87 22.64
C ASN A 139 7.75 -9.57 23.27
N TYR A 140 6.53 -9.08 22.99
CA TYR A 140 5.29 -9.63 23.55
C TYR A 140 5.13 -11.14 23.27
N ILE A 141 5.48 -11.61 22.07
CA ILE A 141 5.32 -13.01 21.67
C ILE A 141 6.54 -13.90 22.02
N GLY A 142 7.63 -13.32 22.56
CA GLY A 142 8.92 -14.00 22.66
C GLY A 142 9.56 -14.23 21.28
N LYS A 143 10.36 -15.29 21.14
CA LYS A 143 11.02 -15.63 19.87
C LYS A 143 9.95 -16.00 18.81
N LEU A 144 10.01 -15.35 17.65
CA LEU A 144 9.16 -15.70 16.51
C LEU A 144 9.43 -17.15 16.06
N ARG A 145 8.37 -17.91 15.82
CA ARG A 145 8.40 -19.31 15.37
C ARG A 145 7.80 -19.51 13.99
N ARG A 146 6.84 -18.68 13.61
CA ARG A 146 6.20 -18.67 12.29
C ARG A 146 5.46 -17.36 12.08
N LEU A 147 5.47 -16.86 10.86
CA LEU A 147 4.60 -15.80 10.38
C LEU A 147 3.58 -16.38 9.39
N GLN A 148 2.35 -15.89 9.42
CA GLN A 148 1.30 -16.35 8.51
C GLN A 148 0.47 -15.17 8.01
N LEU A 149 0.23 -15.14 6.70
CA LEU A 149 -0.75 -14.28 6.05
C LEU A 149 -1.85 -15.14 5.44
N SER A 150 -3.10 -14.90 5.82
CA SER A 150 -4.29 -15.55 5.29
C SER A 150 -5.18 -14.50 4.61
N MET A 151 -5.65 -14.77 3.39
CA MET A 151 -6.43 -13.83 2.59
C MET A 151 -7.62 -14.53 1.94
N HIS A 152 -8.79 -14.44 2.56
CA HIS A 152 -10.01 -15.16 2.12
C HIS A 152 -11.09 -14.18 1.66
N PHE A 153 -11.58 -14.35 0.44
CA PHE A 153 -12.57 -13.48 -0.19
C PHE A 153 -13.78 -14.27 -0.68
N PRO A 154 -15.02 -13.87 -0.31
CA PRO A 154 -16.23 -14.43 -0.90
C PRO A 154 -16.29 -14.22 -2.42
N GLU A 155 -15.83 -13.03 -2.85
CA GLU A 155 -15.72 -12.65 -4.27
C GLU A 155 -14.47 -11.77 -4.50
N TRP A 156 -13.88 -11.89 -5.68
CA TRP A 156 -12.83 -10.98 -6.14
C TRP A 156 -13.07 -10.58 -7.60
N PRO A 157 -12.98 -9.31 -7.99
CA PRO A 157 -12.79 -8.13 -7.13
C PRO A 157 -13.94 -7.93 -6.13
N ARG A 158 -13.64 -7.23 -5.03
CA ARG A 158 -14.67 -6.83 -4.06
C ARG A 158 -15.73 -5.95 -4.72
N ALA A 159 -16.97 -6.00 -4.23
CA ALA A 159 -18.10 -5.26 -4.81
C ALA A 159 -17.84 -3.76 -5.05
N TRP A 160 -17.03 -3.12 -4.22
CA TRP A 160 -16.65 -1.70 -4.34
C TRP A 160 -15.45 -1.45 -5.28
N GLN A 161 -14.69 -2.50 -5.66
CA GLN A 161 -13.52 -2.43 -6.54
C GLN A 161 -13.87 -2.80 -7.99
N LYS A 162 -15.04 -2.43 -8.48
CA LYS A 162 -15.48 -2.76 -9.84
C LYS A 162 -14.71 -1.97 -10.89
N ASN A 163 -13.49 -2.40 -11.15
CA ASN A 163 -12.61 -1.92 -12.22
C ASN A 163 -12.16 -3.12 -13.06
N ASP A 164 -12.07 -2.93 -14.37
CA ASP A 164 -11.66 -4.00 -15.29
C ASP A 164 -10.26 -4.57 -14.99
N TRP A 165 -9.36 -3.75 -14.45
CA TRP A 165 -7.98 -4.15 -14.21
C TRP A 165 -7.78 -4.89 -12.88
N VAL A 166 -8.58 -4.64 -11.83
CA VAL A 166 -8.42 -5.30 -10.51
C VAL A 166 -8.69 -6.80 -10.58
N GLY A 167 -9.56 -7.24 -11.47
CA GLY A 167 -9.80 -8.65 -11.76
C GLY A 167 -8.86 -9.24 -12.81
N GLY A 168 -8.02 -8.43 -13.43
CA GLY A 168 -7.14 -8.85 -14.52
C GLY A 168 -5.83 -9.45 -14.04
N ARG A 169 -5.28 -10.42 -14.81
CA ARG A 169 -4.03 -11.13 -14.48
C ARG A 169 -2.81 -10.22 -14.48
N GLU A 170 -2.77 -9.25 -15.38
CA GLU A 170 -1.61 -8.40 -15.60
C GLU A 170 -1.33 -7.48 -14.42
N GLN A 171 -2.35 -6.79 -13.91
CA GLN A 171 -2.21 -5.69 -12.95
C GLN A 171 -3.07 -5.84 -11.70
N GLY A 172 -3.92 -6.86 -11.63
CA GLY A 172 -4.86 -7.11 -10.54
C GLY A 172 -4.50 -8.35 -9.73
N GLY A 173 -5.50 -8.82 -8.98
CA GLY A 173 -5.39 -9.95 -8.08
C GLY A 173 -5.24 -9.54 -6.62
N PHE A 174 -5.71 -10.40 -5.72
CA PHE A 174 -5.67 -10.07 -4.29
C PHE A 174 -4.27 -10.18 -3.69
N VAL A 175 -3.37 -10.94 -4.31
CA VAL A 175 -1.96 -10.99 -3.90
C VAL A 175 -1.31 -9.62 -4.11
N LEU A 176 -1.56 -8.98 -5.26
CA LEU A 176 -1.05 -7.66 -5.57
C LEU A 176 -1.79 -6.56 -4.80
N GLU A 177 -3.13 -6.63 -4.73
CA GLU A 177 -3.95 -5.56 -4.17
C GLU A 177 -3.96 -5.54 -2.64
N VAL A 178 -3.92 -6.72 -2.01
CA VAL A 178 -3.98 -6.89 -0.55
C VAL A 178 -2.65 -7.38 0.00
N GLY A 179 -2.08 -8.42 -0.59
CA GLY A 179 -0.83 -9.05 -0.12
C GLY A 179 0.32 -8.06 0.00
N VAL A 180 0.44 -7.08 -0.91
CA VAL A 180 1.51 -6.07 -0.90
C VAL A 180 1.62 -5.31 0.42
N HIS A 181 0.51 -5.03 1.09
CA HIS A 181 0.52 -4.29 2.36
C HIS A 181 1.14 -5.13 3.49
N PHE A 182 0.84 -6.42 3.52
CA PHE A 182 1.37 -7.35 4.53
C PHE A 182 2.78 -7.83 4.20
N ILE A 183 3.12 -7.93 2.92
CA ILE A 183 4.51 -8.11 2.47
C ILE A 183 5.37 -6.95 2.97
N GLN A 184 4.93 -5.72 2.78
CA GLN A 184 5.64 -4.55 3.27
C GLN A 184 5.75 -4.54 4.80
N GLN A 185 4.70 -4.93 5.54
CA GLN A 185 4.77 -5.11 7.00
C GLN A 185 5.77 -6.20 7.40
N THR A 186 5.81 -7.32 6.67
CA THR A 186 6.79 -8.39 6.91
C THR A 186 8.21 -7.87 6.75
N LEU A 187 8.50 -7.21 5.63
CA LEU A 187 9.82 -6.63 5.36
C LEU A 187 10.24 -5.62 6.44
N LYS A 188 9.30 -4.79 6.89
CA LYS A 188 9.55 -3.78 7.93
C LYS A 188 9.86 -4.38 9.30
N LEU A 189 9.08 -5.36 9.73
CA LEU A 189 9.10 -5.86 11.12
C LEU A 189 10.02 -7.07 11.30
N PHE A 190 10.18 -7.87 10.26
CA PHE A 190 10.86 -9.16 10.36
C PHE A 190 12.02 -9.32 9.38
N GLY A 191 12.15 -8.41 8.40
CA GLY A 191 13.23 -8.44 7.42
C GLY A 191 12.87 -9.15 6.12
N GLU A 192 13.90 -9.44 5.31
CA GLU A 192 13.74 -9.99 3.95
C GLU A 192 13.20 -11.42 3.95
N LEU A 193 12.44 -11.74 2.90
CA LEU A 193 11.94 -13.08 2.61
C LEU A 193 12.87 -13.79 1.62
N HIS A 194 13.20 -15.04 1.94
CA HIS A 194 14.07 -15.91 1.17
C HIS A 194 13.35 -17.23 0.83
N ASN A 195 13.87 -17.98 -0.14
CA ASN A 195 13.39 -19.33 -0.48
C ASN A 195 11.89 -19.38 -0.78
N ILE A 196 11.38 -18.34 -1.48
CA ILE A 196 9.96 -18.23 -1.80
C ILE A 196 9.58 -19.36 -2.78
N GLN A 197 8.57 -20.15 -2.42
CA GLN A 197 7.97 -21.17 -3.26
C GLN A 197 6.47 -20.90 -3.33
N THR A 198 5.94 -20.79 -4.54
CA THR A 198 4.55 -20.40 -4.76
C THR A 198 3.83 -21.40 -5.64
N ARG A 199 2.56 -21.64 -5.32
CA ARG A 199 1.57 -22.26 -6.17
C ARG A 199 0.37 -21.33 -6.28
N LEU A 200 0.10 -20.86 -7.50
CA LEU A 200 -1.08 -20.05 -7.82
C LEU A 200 -2.17 -20.93 -8.45
N GLU A 201 -3.40 -20.60 -8.16
CA GLU A 201 -4.59 -21.15 -8.80
C GLU A 201 -5.22 -20.06 -9.68
N PHE A 202 -5.61 -20.42 -10.90
CA PHE A 202 -6.20 -19.50 -11.86
C PHE A 202 -7.50 -20.06 -12.42
N PRO A 203 -8.45 -19.20 -12.82
CA PRO A 203 -9.64 -19.64 -13.55
C PRO A 203 -9.26 -20.07 -14.97
N GLU A 204 -10.22 -20.64 -15.70
CA GLU A 204 -10.04 -21.06 -17.11
C GLU A 204 -9.75 -19.88 -18.04
N ASP A 205 -10.31 -18.71 -17.77
CA ASP A 205 -10.04 -17.49 -18.52
C ASP A 205 -8.62 -16.97 -18.23
N PRO A 206 -7.71 -16.98 -19.20
CA PRO A 206 -6.31 -16.60 -19.00
C PRO A 206 -6.11 -15.10 -18.74
N THR A 207 -7.13 -14.28 -18.93
CA THR A 207 -7.07 -12.83 -18.68
C THR A 207 -7.34 -12.46 -17.24
N LEU A 208 -7.95 -13.38 -16.48
CA LEU A 208 -8.33 -13.16 -15.08
C LEU A 208 -7.19 -13.47 -14.11
N CYS A 209 -7.17 -12.76 -12.99
CA CYS A 209 -6.20 -12.92 -11.93
C CYS A 209 -6.33 -14.26 -11.19
N GLU A 210 -5.47 -14.49 -10.23
CA GLU A 210 -5.47 -15.67 -9.39
C GLU A 210 -6.77 -15.80 -8.57
N THR A 211 -7.19 -17.05 -8.35
CA THR A 211 -8.28 -17.44 -7.45
C THR A 211 -7.77 -18.04 -6.15
N GLY A 212 -6.50 -18.46 -6.12
CA GLY A 212 -5.85 -18.99 -4.94
C GLY A 212 -4.34 -18.84 -4.96
N ILE A 213 -3.75 -18.81 -3.77
CA ILE A 213 -2.30 -18.84 -3.54
C ILE A 213 -1.99 -19.73 -2.33
N ILE A 214 -0.96 -20.54 -2.47
CA ILE A 214 -0.25 -21.19 -1.36
C ILE A 214 1.23 -20.92 -1.59
N ALA A 215 1.86 -20.19 -0.65
CA ALA A 215 3.28 -19.91 -0.73
C ALA A 215 3.96 -20.12 0.63
N THR A 216 5.21 -20.55 0.57
CA THR A 216 6.11 -20.63 1.71
C THR A 216 7.35 -19.80 1.45
N ALA A 217 7.89 -19.21 2.50
CA ALA A 217 9.15 -18.47 2.49
C ALA A 217 9.84 -18.64 3.83
N GLU A 218 11.03 -18.08 3.97
CA GLU A 218 11.82 -18.06 5.20
C GLU A 218 12.34 -16.65 5.46
N LEU A 219 12.38 -16.25 6.72
CA LEU A 219 13.16 -15.09 7.16
C LEU A 219 14.66 -15.45 7.22
N ALA A 220 15.52 -14.45 7.35
CA ALA A 220 16.98 -14.63 7.37
C ALA A 220 17.47 -15.61 8.45
N ASP A 221 16.75 -15.77 9.56
CA ASP A 221 17.06 -16.72 10.64
C ASP A 221 16.46 -18.12 10.42
N GLY A 222 15.83 -18.37 9.25
CA GLY A 222 15.16 -19.62 8.92
C GLY A 222 13.74 -19.74 9.47
N THR A 223 13.19 -18.70 10.08
CA THR A 223 11.78 -18.71 10.55
C THR A 223 10.84 -18.86 9.37
N PRO A 224 9.93 -19.88 9.35
CA PRO A 224 9.04 -20.11 8.25
C PRO A 224 7.94 -19.05 8.17
N VAL A 225 7.61 -18.67 6.94
CA VAL A 225 6.50 -17.78 6.57
C VAL A 225 5.53 -18.53 5.66
N LEU A 226 4.26 -18.52 6.01
CA LEU A 226 3.17 -19.09 5.21
C LEU A 226 2.31 -17.94 4.66
N ILE A 227 2.07 -17.94 3.35
CA ILE A 227 1.13 -17.05 2.69
C ILE A 227 0.10 -17.92 1.99
N GLU A 228 -1.15 -17.76 2.34
CA GLU A 228 -2.24 -18.48 1.71
C GLU A 228 -3.42 -17.55 1.42
N GLY A 229 -4.19 -17.86 0.39
CA GLY A 229 -5.35 -17.08 0.04
C GLY A 229 -6.26 -17.81 -0.95
N ILE A 230 -7.54 -17.50 -0.89
CA ILE A 230 -8.54 -18.04 -1.79
C ILE A 230 -9.67 -17.03 -2.01
N SER A 231 -10.18 -16.98 -3.22
CA SER A 231 -11.38 -16.23 -3.58
C SER A 231 -12.49 -17.15 -4.08
N GLY A 232 -13.74 -16.67 -4.02
CA GLY A 232 -14.90 -17.47 -4.44
C GLY A 232 -15.35 -18.49 -3.39
N GLN A 233 -15.03 -18.26 -2.12
CA GLN A 233 -15.39 -19.18 -1.02
C GLN A 233 -16.63 -18.67 -0.25
N ALA A 234 -17.34 -19.59 0.43
CA ALA A 234 -18.44 -19.23 1.31
C ALA A 234 -17.93 -18.53 2.59
N GLY A 235 -18.71 -17.61 3.12
CA GLY A 235 -18.40 -16.90 4.36
C GLY A 235 -18.17 -15.42 4.15
N LYS A 236 -17.53 -14.77 5.13
CA LYS A 236 -17.15 -13.36 5.07
C LYS A 236 -15.70 -13.23 4.61
N GLU A 237 -15.35 -12.03 4.13
CA GLU A 237 -13.96 -11.67 3.95
C GLU A 237 -13.21 -11.83 5.26
N HIS A 238 -12.02 -12.44 5.18
CA HIS A 238 -11.10 -12.58 6.30
C HIS A 238 -9.67 -12.35 5.82
N ILE A 239 -8.98 -11.44 6.48
CA ILE A 239 -7.55 -11.22 6.29
C ILE A 239 -6.92 -11.35 7.66
N GLY A 240 -5.93 -12.24 7.80
CA GLY A 240 -5.21 -12.47 9.06
C GLY A 240 -3.71 -12.39 8.85
N PHE A 241 -3.03 -11.52 9.58
CA PHE A 241 -1.58 -11.44 9.64
C PHE A 241 -1.13 -11.82 11.05
N THR A 242 -0.64 -13.04 11.21
CA THR A 242 -0.42 -13.67 12.51
C THR A 242 1.04 -14.00 12.74
N ALA A 243 1.58 -13.52 13.86
CA ALA A 243 2.91 -13.85 14.36
C ALA A 243 2.80 -14.83 15.54
N PHE A 244 3.26 -16.06 15.32
CA PHE A 244 3.31 -17.11 16.33
C PHE A 244 4.68 -17.11 17.01
N GLY A 245 4.72 -16.82 18.29
CA GLY A 245 5.95 -16.80 19.08
C GLY A 245 6.07 -17.94 20.08
N SER A 246 7.16 -17.93 20.83
CA SER A 246 7.43 -18.93 21.90
C SER A 246 6.61 -18.67 23.16
N GLU A 247 6.15 -17.43 23.37
CA GLU A 247 5.46 -16.99 24.58
C GLU A 247 4.04 -16.50 24.34
N GLY A 248 3.63 -16.34 23.07
CA GLY A 248 2.32 -15.86 22.73
C GLY A 248 2.11 -15.74 21.23
N VAL A 249 0.93 -15.22 20.87
CA VAL A 249 0.48 -14.98 19.49
C VAL A 249 -0.07 -13.57 19.40
N LEU A 250 0.21 -12.90 18.27
CA LEU A 250 -0.44 -11.66 17.84
C LEU A 250 -1.03 -11.85 16.46
N THR A 251 -2.25 -11.39 16.24
CA THR A 251 -2.89 -11.40 14.93
C THR A 251 -3.53 -10.05 14.63
N LEU A 252 -3.18 -9.48 13.48
CA LEU A 252 -3.82 -8.31 12.90
C LEU A 252 -4.87 -8.80 11.91
N GLU A 253 -6.14 -8.53 12.19
CA GLU A 253 -7.27 -9.04 11.41
C GLU A 253 -8.02 -7.88 10.72
N ASN A 254 -8.48 -8.13 9.49
CA ASN A 254 -9.41 -7.27 8.75
C ASN A 254 -8.99 -5.79 8.74
N TRP A 255 -7.68 -5.52 8.59
CA TRP A 255 -7.05 -4.18 8.54
C TRP A 255 -7.01 -3.42 9.87
N GLY A 256 -7.90 -3.66 10.81
CA GLY A 256 -8.07 -2.79 11.96
C GLY A 256 -8.31 -3.47 13.29
N GLU A 257 -8.37 -4.79 13.33
CA GLU A 257 -8.58 -5.56 14.56
C GLU A 257 -7.26 -6.18 15.02
N LEU A 258 -6.92 -5.99 16.29
CA LEU A 258 -5.73 -6.60 16.87
C LEU A 258 -6.15 -7.55 18.00
N ARG A 259 -5.67 -8.77 17.92
CA ARG A 259 -5.89 -9.78 18.98
C ARG A 259 -4.57 -10.40 19.39
N GLY A 260 -4.50 -10.85 20.62
CA GLY A 260 -3.31 -11.51 21.15
C GLY A 260 -3.61 -12.32 22.40
N GLY A 261 -2.68 -13.21 22.73
CA GLY A 261 -2.72 -14.02 23.94
C GLY A 261 -1.37 -14.64 24.21
N LYS A 262 -1.11 -14.92 25.50
CA LYS A 262 0.09 -15.68 25.91
C LYS A 262 -0.15 -17.18 25.68
N THR A 263 0.92 -17.95 25.67
CA THR A 263 0.85 -19.41 25.52
C THR A 263 -0.01 -20.02 26.61
N GLY A 264 -1.06 -20.73 26.19
CA GLY A 264 -2.04 -21.32 27.09
C GLY A 264 -3.32 -20.52 27.29
N ASP A 265 -3.32 -19.24 26.89
CA ASP A 265 -4.50 -18.37 26.96
C ASP A 265 -5.29 -18.40 25.63
N ILE A 266 -6.51 -17.87 25.66
CA ILE A 266 -7.28 -17.59 24.43
C ILE A 266 -6.83 -16.28 23.82
N LEU A 267 -7.05 -16.12 22.50
CA LEU A 267 -6.82 -14.85 21.81
C LEU A 267 -7.93 -13.86 22.14
N GLU A 268 -7.57 -12.73 22.77
CA GLU A 268 -8.48 -11.65 23.10
C GLU A 268 -8.19 -10.37 22.32
N PRO A 269 -9.18 -9.50 22.10
CA PRO A 269 -8.95 -8.19 21.53
C PRO A 269 -7.97 -7.38 22.39
N ILE A 270 -7.02 -6.71 21.73
CA ILE A 270 -6.06 -5.80 22.37
C ILE A 270 -6.57 -4.38 22.21
N SER A 271 -6.59 -3.61 23.32
CA SER A 271 -6.97 -2.19 23.29
C SER A 271 -5.99 -1.37 22.44
N LEU A 272 -6.55 -0.49 21.60
CA LEU A 272 -5.80 0.41 20.73
C LEU A 272 -5.67 1.84 21.30
N GLU A 273 -6.21 2.11 22.50
CA GLU A 273 -6.21 3.45 23.10
C GLU A 273 -4.81 4.04 23.30
N THR A 274 -3.83 3.19 23.53
CA THR A 274 -2.43 3.59 23.73
C THR A 274 -1.58 3.52 22.45
N ALA A 275 -2.18 3.15 21.31
CA ALA A 275 -1.44 3.06 20.06
C ALA A 275 -1.01 4.44 19.57
N THR A 276 0.20 4.54 19.06
CA THR A 276 0.69 5.77 18.44
C THR A 276 -0.19 6.14 17.25
N ASN A 277 -0.75 7.36 17.28
CA ASN A 277 -1.58 7.86 16.18
C ASN A 277 -0.73 8.63 15.17
N LYS A 278 -0.22 7.93 14.16
CA LYS A 278 0.50 8.54 13.04
C LYS A 278 -0.44 8.67 11.84
N ARG A 279 -0.28 9.72 11.05
CA ARG A 279 -1.03 9.88 9.80
C ARG A 279 -0.07 10.17 8.66
N LEU A 280 -0.25 9.51 7.53
CA LEU A 280 0.57 9.68 6.32
C LEU A 280 0.75 11.16 5.96
N ILE A 281 -0.33 11.94 6.00
CA ILE A 281 -0.31 13.35 5.58
C ILE A 281 0.52 14.20 6.53
N ASP A 282 0.51 13.93 7.84
CA ASP A 282 1.37 14.63 8.80
C ASP A 282 2.85 14.37 8.48
N GLU A 283 3.19 13.12 8.16
CA GLU A 283 4.57 12.73 7.83
C GLU A 283 5.01 13.34 6.48
N LEU A 284 4.12 13.39 5.48
CA LEU A 284 4.40 14.11 4.22
C LEU A 284 4.68 15.60 4.46
N VAL A 285 3.88 16.25 5.30
CA VAL A 285 4.08 17.65 5.65
C VAL A 285 5.42 17.87 6.34
N LYS A 286 5.82 16.99 7.25
CA LYS A 286 7.15 17.05 7.89
C LYS A 286 8.26 16.92 6.86
N ALA A 287 8.22 15.87 6.02
CA ALA A 287 9.25 15.62 5.02
C ALA A 287 9.44 16.76 4.03
N VAL A 288 8.34 17.30 3.47
CA VAL A 288 8.39 18.43 2.54
C VAL A 288 8.96 19.71 3.18
N ASN A 289 8.82 19.86 4.51
CA ASN A 289 9.42 20.96 5.26
C ASN A 289 10.84 20.64 5.79
N GLY A 290 11.47 19.55 5.34
CA GLY A 290 12.83 19.17 5.72
C GLY A 290 12.96 18.64 7.16
N GLN A 291 11.88 18.21 7.75
CA GLN A 291 11.85 17.59 9.09
C GLN A 291 11.95 16.07 8.98
N GLU A 292 12.42 15.43 10.04
CA GLU A 292 12.40 13.96 10.14
C GLU A 292 10.96 13.45 10.06
N ALA A 293 10.75 12.43 9.21
CA ALA A 293 9.44 11.89 8.92
C ALA A 293 9.48 10.36 8.75
N ASP A 294 8.41 9.70 9.18
CA ASP A 294 8.24 8.23 9.04
C ASP A 294 7.46 7.94 7.76
N LEU A 295 8.15 8.02 6.63
CA LEU A 295 7.61 7.73 5.30
C LEU A 295 8.21 6.43 4.74
N TYR A 296 7.44 5.78 3.91
CA TYR A 296 7.86 4.61 3.13
C TYR A 296 8.20 5.08 1.72
N ASP A 297 9.47 5.18 1.43
CA ASP A 297 9.98 5.69 0.16
C ASP A 297 9.87 4.68 -1.00
N PHE A 298 10.36 5.05 -2.18
CA PHE A 298 10.32 4.17 -3.35
C PHE A 298 11.26 2.97 -3.23
N GLU A 299 12.31 3.03 -2.40
CA GLU A 299 13.12 1.85 -2.11
C GLU A 299 12.29 0.79 -1.37
N VAL A 300 11.48 1.20 -0.39
CA VAL A 300 10.53 0.29 0.28
C VAL A 300 9.50 -0.27 -0.71
N GLY A 301 9.03 0.57 -1.63
CA GLY A 301 8.15 0.13 -2.73
C GLY A 301 8.80 -0.91 -3.64
N TYR A 302 10.05 -0.70 -4.01
CA TYR A 302 10.84 -1.63 -4.80
C TYR A 302 11.06 -2.98 -4.10
N GLN A 303 11.39 -2.97 -2.81
CA GLN A 303 11.56 -4.21 -2.05
C GLN A 303 10.26 -5.01 -1.94
N ALA A 304 9.13 -4.33 -1.76
CA ALA A 304 7.82 -4.99 -1.78
C ALA A 304 7.48 -5.57 -3.17
N GLN A 305 7.79 -4.82 -4.25
CA GLN A 305 7.63 -5.27 -5.63
C GLN A 305 8.44 -6.53 -5.92
N LYS A 306 9.68 -6.61 -5.45
CA LYS A 306 10.55 -7.78 -5.61
C LYS A 306 9.89 -9.06 -5.05
N VAL A 307 9.33 -8.99 -3.86
CA VAL A 307 8.62 -10.13 -3.25
C VAL A 307 7.33 -10.44 -4.01
N LEU A 308 6.58 -9.43 -4.43
CA LEU A 308 5.36 -9.62 -5.23
C LEU A 308 5.63 -10.39 -6.52
N GLU A 309 6.68 -10.04 -7.25
CA GLU A 309 7.02 -10.73 -8.50
C GLU A 309 7.43 -12.18 -8.26
N GLU A 310 8.16 -12.48 -7.17
CA GLU A 310 8.47 -13.86 -6.81
C GLU A 310 7.20 -14.67 -6.46
N LEU A 311 6.23 -14.06 -5.76
CA LEU A 311 4.97 -14.71 -5.41
C LEU A 311 4.05 -14.93 -6.62
N ARG A 312 4.22 -14.18 -7.71
CA ARG A 312 3.38 -14.24 -8.91
C ARG A 312 4.00 -15.00 -10.07
N LYS A 313 5.19 -15.59 -9.89
CA LYS A 313 5.82 -16.53 -10.82
C LYS A 313 5.16 -17.91 -10.70
#